data_c3fd7797643081020ab273cf7f0e2dd0
#
_entry.id   c3fd7797643081020ab273cf7f0e2dd0
#
_cell.length_a   1.000
_cell.length_b   1.000
_cell.length_c   1.000
_cell.angle_alpha   90.00
_cell.angle_beta   90.00
_cell.angle_gamma   90.00
#
_symmetry.space_group_name_H-M   'P 1'
#
loop_
_entity.id
_entity.type
_entity.pdbx_description
1 polymer ?
#
loop_
_entity_poly.entity_id
_entity_poly.type
_entity_poly.pdbx_seq_one_letter_code
_entity_poly.pdbx_strand_id
1 'polypeptide(L)'
;MESILGRTILGYRVVEKIGSGGFGDVYRVERSNIVGNTTRALKVITIPSKNEYIEVLNSMGGDREKTNSYFRKELNRVINEIRVFSLISEKDNHNIVSYYESDVEQVGEFRYNIYILMEMLMPLSKWVQNTNITVEDVLKIGIDISSGLSVCHKNNIIHRDIKLSNIFVTKDGVFKLGDFGVSKNINDTTGAKTIKGTPNYIAPEVYIGQGQYNSSVDNYSLGILLYYLFNKKRFPYYPDFPSEYTTEDEDKAFYKRMKYEKLSNPVCAPKEIAAIIRKAISSPEERYKRADDFLNDLLEAKNKLSKE
;
A
#
# COMPACT_ATOMS: atom_id res chain seq x y z
N MET A 1 18.51 -17.22 -1.77
CA MET A 1 17.93 -17.30 -3.12
C MET A 1 19.07 -17.28 -4.11
N GLU A 2 19.06 -18.16 -5.13
CA GLU A 2 19.93 -17.97 -6.29
C GLU A 2 19.55 -16.64 -6.95
N SER A 3 20.56 -15.90 -7.39
CA SER A 3 20.33 -14.61 -8.05
C SER A 3 19.57 -14.84 -9.35
N ILE A 4 18.43 -14.18 -9.52
CA ILE A 4 17.68 -14.20 -10.79
C ILE A 4 18.21 -13.15 -11.80
N LEU A 5 19.24 -12.38 -11.42
CA LEU A 5 19.86 -11.40 -12.31
C LEU A 5 20.38 -12.07 -13.58
N GLY A 6 20.11 -11.46 -14.71
CA GLY A 6 20.46 -11.98 -16.03
C GLY A 6 19.49 -13.03 -16.62
N ARG A 7 18.59 -13.63 -15.82
CA ARG A 7 17.54 -14.54 -16.34
C ARG A 7 16.54 -13.76 -17.18
N THR A 8 15.89 -14.46 -18.10
CA THR A 8 14.73 -13.95 -18.84
C THR A 8 13.46 -14.54 -18.23
N ILE A 9 12.56 -13.67 -17.77
CA ILE A 9 11.30 -14.02 -17.11
C ILE A 9 10.19 -13.22 -17.80
N LEU A 10 9.11 -13.87 -18.21
CA LEU A 10 7.99 -13.23 -18.95
C LEU A 10 8.49 -12.44 -20.19
N GLY A 11 9.54 -12.95 -20.86
CA GLY A 11 10.13 -12.31 -22.03
C GLY A 11 10.97 -11.06 -21.74
N TYR A 12 11.25 -10.74 -20.46
CA TYR A 12 12.10 -9.62 -20.04
C TYR A 12 13.36 -10.11 -19.33
N ARG A 13 14.51 -9.50 -19.64
CA ARG A 13 15.77 -9.76 -18.93
C ARG A 13 15.77 -9.04 -17.59
N VAL A 14 16.09 -9.75 -16.53
CA VAL A 14 16.23 -9.19 -15.18
C VAL A 14 17.57 -8.45 -15.08
N VAL A 15 17.54 -7.14 -14.83
CA VAL A 15 18.71 -6.27 -14.90
C VAL A 15 19.26 -5.92 -13.52
N GLU A 16 18.39 -5.47 -12.62
CA GLU A 16 18.82 -5.09 -11.27
C GLU A 16 17.70 -5.24 -10.26
N LYS A 17 18.05 -5.42 -8.98
CA LYS A 17 17.12 -5.39 -7.86
C LYS A 17 16.91 -3.94 -7.40
N ILE A 18 15.67 -3.46 -7.45
CA ILE A 18 15.31 -2.07 -7.12
C ILE A 18 14.59 -1.92 -5.79
N GLY A 19 14.12 -3.04 -5.21
CA GLY A 19 13.44 -3.04 -3.92
C GLY A 19 13.42 -4.41 -3.28
N SER A 20 13.26 -4.44 -1.95
CA SER A 20 13.08 -5.64 -1.14
C SER A 20 12.14 -5.30 0.01
N GLY A 21 11.24 -6.20 0.34
CA GLY A 21 10.29 -6.00 1.43
C GLY A 21 9.69 -7.33 1.91
N GLY A 22 8.80 -7.25 2.91
CA GLY A 22 8.11 -8.42 3.46
C GLY A 22 7.23 -9.16 2.45
N PHE A 23 7.00 -8.56 1.27
CA PHE A 23 6.14 -9.08 0.20
C PHE A 23 6.92 -9.50 -1.04
N GLY A 24 8.22 -9.72 -0.91
CA GLY A 24 9.10 -10.14 -1.99
C GLY A 24 10.06 -9.07 -2.46
N ASP A 25 10.73 -9.40 -3.54
CA ASP A 25 11.75 -8.58 -4.17
C ASP A 25 11.19 -7.94 -5.45
N VAL A 26 11.61 -6.72 -5.75
CA VAL A 26 11.25 -6.02 -6.98
C VAL A 26 12.49 -5.77 -7.82
N TYR A 27 12.40 -6.11 -9.09
CA TYR A 27 13.49 -5.97 -10.04
C TYR A 27 13.10 -5.06 -11.19
N ARG A 28 14.07 -4.31 -11.71
CA ARG A 28 13.98 -3.68 -13.02
C ARG A 28 14.26 -4.73 -14.09
N VAL A 29 13.37 -4.82 -15.07
CA VAL A 29 13.48 -5.75 -16.19
C VAL A 29 13.36 -5.02 -17.52
N GLU A 30 14.04 -5.51 -18.54
CA GLU A 30 14.10 -4.89 -19.86
C GLU A 30 13.85 -5.90 -20.97
N ARG A 31 13.18 -5.44 -22.02
CA ARG A 31 13.02 -6.17 -23.27
C ARG A 31 13.32 -5.26 -24.44
N SER A 32 14.25 -5.68 -25.31
CA SER A 32 14.55 -5.02 -26.58
C SER A 32 13.79 -5.68 -27.71
N ASN A 33 13.20 -4.89 -28.58
CA ASN A 33 12.58 -5.32 -29.82
C ASN A 33 12.84 -4.30 -30.92
N ILE A 34 12.29 -4.51 -32.12
CA ILE A 34 12.49 -3.64 -33.30
C ILE A 34 11.97 -2.20 -33.09
N VAL A 35 11.08 -1.98 -32.16
CA VAL A 35 10.49 -0.67 -31.84
C VAL A 35 11.32 0.08 -30.81
N GLY A 36 12.11 -0.62 -29.98
CA GLY A 36 12.94 -0.02 -28.95
C GLY A 36 13.00 -0.84 -27.66
N ASN A 37 13.47 -0.20 -26.60
CA ASN A 37 13.62 -0.81 -25.29
C ASN A 37 12.42 -0.52 -24.41
N THR A 38 11.86 -1.57 -23.83
CA THR A 38 10.77 -1.48 -22.85
C THR A 38 11.29 -1.85 -21.45
N THR A 39 11.09 -0.98 -20.48
CA THR A 39 11.45 -1.21 -19.08
C THR A 39 10.19 -1.44 -18.27
N ARG A 40 10.22 -2.44 -17.37
CA ARG A 40 9.11 -2.81 -16.47
C ARG A 40 9.63 -3.10 -15.06
N ALA A 41 8.72 -3.18 -14.10
CA ALA A 41 8.99 -3.71 -12.77
C ALA A 41 8.51 -5.17 -12.70
N LEU A 42 9.36 -6.05 -12.16
CA LEU A 42 9.04 -7.45 -11.90
C LEU A 42 9.05 -7.66 -10.38
N LYS A 43 7.89 -7.88 -9.79
CA LYS A 43 7.78 -8.32 -8.40
C LYS A 43 7.89 -9.83 -8.32
N VAL A 44 8.72 -10.32 -7.41
CA VAL A 44 8.98 -11.75 -7.21
C VAL A 44 8.61 -12.11 -5.79
N ILE A 45 7.63 -12.98 -5.63
CA ILE A 45 7.17 -13.49 -4.34
C ILE A 45 7.56 -14.97 -4.27
N THR A 46 8.25 -15.38 -3.21
CA THR A 46 8.62 -16.78 -3.00
C THR A 46 7.84 -17.37 -1.84
N ILE A 47 7.10 -18.43 -2.08
CA ILE A 47 6.28 -19.14 -1.08
C ILE A 47 6.65 -20.63 -1.08
N PRO A 48 6.97 -21.17 0.10
CA PRO A 48 7.45 -20.47 1.30
C PRO A 48 8.85 -19.91 1.13
N SER A 49 9.22 -18.93 1.95
CA SER A 49 10.63 -18.67 2.22
C SER A 49 11.23 -19.87 2.95
N LYS A 50 12.57 -20.00 2.93
CA LYS A 50 13.23 -21.12 3.58
C LYS A 50 12.96 -21.19 5.10
N ASN A 51 12.90 -20.03 5.74
CA ASN A 51 12.67 -19.96 7.20
C ASN A 51 11.19 -20.25 7.54
N GLU A 52 10.24 -19.71 6.77
CA GLU A 52 8.81 -19.98 6.97
C GLU A 52 8.48 -21.46 6.85
N TYR A 53 9.08 -22.17 5.90
CA TYR A 53 8.85 -23.62 5.77
C TYR A 53 9.21 -24.37 7.06
N ILE A 54 10.39 -24.06 7.63
CA ILE A 54 10.87 -24.70 8.85
C ILE A 54 9.97 -24.34 10.05
N GLU A 55 9.58 -23.07 10.19
CA GLU A 55 8.71 -22.62 11.27
C GLU A 55 7.35 -23.31 11.23
N VAL A 56 6.71 -23.35 10.07
CA VAL A 56 5.40 -24.01 9.89
C VAL A 56 5.52 -25.52 10.08
N LEU A 57 6.57 -26.16 9.55
CA LEU A 57 6.82 -27.59 9.74
C LEU A 57 6.93 -27.94 11.23
N ASN A 58 7.69 -27.15 11.99
CA ASN A 58 7.82 -27.34 13.43
C ASN A 58 6.49 -27.12 14.17
N SER A 59 5.72 -26.08 13.79
CA SER A 59 4.41 -25.82 14.39
C SER A 59 3.38 -26.92 14.11
N MET A 60 3.56 -27.67 13.03
CA MET A 60 2.74 -28.81 12.64
C MET A 60 3.29 -30.17 13.10
N GLY A 61 4.23 -30.16 14.06
CA GLY A 61 4.81 -31.39 14.64
C GLY A 61 5.63 -32.19 13.63
N GLY A 62 6.22 -31.58 12.61
CA GLY A 62 7.02 -32.23 11.58
C GLY A 62 6.19 -32.86 10.44
N ASP A 63 4.88 -32.68 10.42
CA ASP A 63 3.98 -33.21 9.39
C ASP A 63 4.15 -32.46 8.08
N ARG A 64 4.89 -33.05 7.14
CA ARG A 64 5.18 -32.47 5.82
C ARG A 64 3.94 -32.33 4.95
N GLU A 65 2.99 -33.24 5.03
CA GLU A 65 1.80 -33.21 4.19
C GLU A 65 0.87 -32.05 4.60
N LYS A 66 0.66 -31.87 5.90
CA LYS A 66 -0.08 -30.70 6.42
C LYS A 66 0.63 -29.39 6.09
N THR A 67 1.96 -29.35 6.21
CA THR A 67 2.77 -28.18 5.87
C THR A 67 2.64 -27.82 4.40
N ASN A 68 2.74 -28.79 3.50
CA ASN A 68 2.59 -28.56 2.07
C ASN A 68 1.17 -28.12 1.71
N SER A 69 0.15 -28.71 2.37
CA SER A 69 -1.25 -28.28 2.20
C SER A 69 -1.48 -26.84 2.64
N TYR A 70 -0.84 -26.41 3.75
CA TYR A 70 -0.87 -25.01 4.19
C TYR A 70 -0.31 -24.07 3.12
N PHE A 71 0.89 -24.35 2.58
CA PHE A 71 1.52 -23.48 1.58
C PHE A 71 0.81 -23.50 0.22
N ARG A 72 0.14 -24.58 -0.16
CA ARG A 72 -0.75 -24.58 -1.33
C ARG A 72 -1.95 -23.63 -1.15
N LYS A 73 -2.52 -23.56 0.06
CA LYS A 73 -3.59 -22.59 0.36
C LYS A 73 -3.07 -21.15 0.28
N GLU A 74 -1.87 -20.90 0.81
CA GLU A 74 -1.22 -19.58 0.72
C GLU A 74 -0.96 -19.18 -0.74
N LEU A 75 -0.43 -20.10 -1.56
CA LEU A 75 -0.24 -19.88 -3.00
C LEU A 75 -1.56 -19.49 -3.69
N ASN A 76 -2.64 -20.26 -3.45
CA ASN A 76 -3.95 -19.99 -4.05
C ASN A 76 -4.50 -18.63 -3.62
N ARG A 77 -4.24 -18.21 -2.36
CA ARG A 77 -4.61 -16.88 -1.88
C ARG A 77 -3.88 -15.79 -2.68
N VAL A 78 -2.56 -15.90 -2.82
CA VAL A 78 -1.77 -14.92 -3.60
C VAL A 78 -2.21 -14.89 -5.06
N ILE A 79 -2.49 -16.03 -5.68
CA ILE A 79 -3.03 -16.09 -7.06
C ILE A 79 -4.37 -15.35 -7.17
N ASN A 80 -5.26 -15.50 -6.17
CA ASN A 80 -6.53 -14.78 -6.17
C ASN A 80 -6.35 -13.26 -6.02
N GLU A 81 -5.40 -12.81 -5.21
CA GLU A 81 -5.06 -11.40 -5.06
C GLU A 81 -4.48 -10.82 -6.37
N ILE A 82 -3.62 -11.56 -7.06
CA ILE A 82 -3.12 -11.16 -8.38
C ILE A 82 -4.26 -11.06 -9.40
N ARG A 83 -5.21 -11.99 -9.38
CA ARG A 83 -6.40 -11.93 -10.23
C ARG A 83 -7.23 -10.67 -9.97
N VAL A 84 -7.41 -10.29 -8.70
CA VAL A 84 -8.08 -9.05 -8.32
C VAL A 84 -7.31 -7.83 -8.84
N PHE A 85 -5.98 -7.83 -8.71
CA PHE A 85 -5.13 -6.75 -9.23
C PHE A 85 -5.24 -6.64 -10.76
N SER A 86 -5.18 -7.76 -11.49
CA SER A 86 -5.38 -7.78 -12.93
C SER A 86 -6.72 -7.15 -13.33
N LEU A 87 -7.81 -7.61 -12.71
CA LEU A 87 -9.16 -7.11 -12.99
C LEU A 87 -9.31 -5.60 -12.74
N ILE A 88 -8.72 -5.07 -11.67
CA ILE A 88 -8.78 -3.64 -11.37
C ILE A 88 -7.90 -2.84 -12.31
N SER A 89 -6.73 -3.36 -12.67
CA SER A 89 -5.81 -2.70 -13.62
C SER A 89 -6.39 -2.57 -15.04
N GLU A 90 -7.30 -3.47 -15.42
CA GLU A 90 -8.00 -3.41 -16.72
C GLU A 90 -9.10 -2.33 -16.76
N LYS A 91 -9.51 -1.81 -15.59
CA LYS A 91 -10.47 -0.70 -15.56
C LYS A 91 -9.78 0.57 -16.06
N ASP A 92 -10.50 1.36 -16.82
CA ASP A 92 -10.01 2.64 -17.35
C ASP A 92 -9.84 3.65 -16.18
N ASN A 93 -8.71 3.52 -15.49
CA ASN A 93 -8.34 4.41 -14.40
C ASN A 93 -6.84 4.67 -14.38
N HIS A 94 -6.47 5.94 -14.57
CA HIS A 94 -5.08 6.39 -14.60
C HIS A 94 -4.40 6.36 -13.22
N ASN A 95 -5.14 6.19 -12.13
CA ASN A 95 -4.64 6.26 -10.76
C ASN A 95 -4.41 4.88 -10.12
N ILE A 96 -4.33 3.83 -10.93
CA ILE A 96 -3.95 2.48 -10.52
C ILE A 96 -2.71 2.06 -11.30
N VAL A 97 -1.76 1.39 -10.62
CA VAL A 97 -0.58 0.83 -11.27
C VAL A 97 -1.01 -0.20 -12.31
N SER A 98 -0.44 -0.13 -13.52
CA SER A 98 -0.78 -1.08 -14.59
C SER A 98 -0.14 -2.44 -14.32
N TYR A 99 -0.97 -3.47 -14.33
CA TYR A 99 -0.56 -4.88 -14.39
C TYR A 99 -0.43 -5.31 -15.84
N TYR A 100 0.56 -6.14 -16.15
CA TYR A 100 0.75 -6.66 -17.52
C TYR A 100 0.58 -8.18 -17.60
N GLU A 101 1.30 -8.90 -16.75
CA GLU A 101 1.36 -10.37 -16.83
C GLU A 101 1.83 -10.96 -15.49
N SER A 102 1.51 -12.22 -15.22
CA SER A 102 2.06 -12.97 -14.09
C SER A 102 2.28 -14.43 -14.45
N ASP A 103 3.21 -15.07 -13.76
CA ASP A 103 3.48 -16.49 -13.90
C ASP A 103 3.87 -17.10 -12.54
N VAL A 104 3.76 -18.42 -12.43
CA VAL A 104 4.12 -19.20 -11.25
C VAL A 104 5.07 -20.31 -11.64
N GLU A 105 6.30 -20.24 -11.16
CA GLU A 105 7.33 -21.27 -11.34
C GLU A 105 7.41 -22.13 -10.08
N GLN A 106 7.21 -23.43 -10.19
CA GLN A 106 7.49 -24.35 -9.08
C GLN A 106 8.99 -24.64 -9.04
N VAL A 107 9.61 -24.41 -7.88
CA VAL A 107 11.04 -24.62 -7.64
C VAL A 107 11.23 -25.74 -6.62
N GLY A 108 11.55 -26.94 -7.10
CA GLY A 108 11.62 -28.13 -6.24
C GLY A 108 10.23 -28.64 -5.85
N GLU A 109 10.13 -29.30 -4.68
CA GLU A 109 8.92 -30.03 -4.29
C GLU A 109 7.78 -29.15 -3.75
N PHE A 110 8.12 -28.05 -3.04
CA PHE A 110 7.10 -27.24 -2.32
C PHE A 110 7.36 -25.75 -2.30
N ARG A 111 8.26 -25.24 -3.15
CA ARG A 111 8.53 -23.81 -3.27
C ARG A 111 7.99 -23.31 -4.61
N TYR A 112 7.40 -22.11 -4.57
CA TYR A 112 6.86 -21.43 -5.72
C TYR A 112 7.44 -20.01 -5.79
N ASN A 113 7.94 -19.64 -6.97
CA ASN A 113 8.23 -18.25 -7.31
C ASN A 113 7.07 -17.72 -8.13
N ILE A 114 6.48 -16.63 -7.66
CA ILE A 114 5.40 -15.93 -8.33
C ILE A 114 5.97 -14.66 -8.92
N TYR A 115 5.82 -14.48 -10.20
CA TYR A 115 6.31 -13.34 -10.97
C TYR A 115 5.13 -12.45 -11.34
N ILE A 116 5.23 -11.14 -11.10
CA ILE A 116 4.21 -10.15 -11.45
C ILE A 116 4.89 -9.03 -12.20
N LEU A 117 4.56 -8.89 -13.50
CA LEU A 117 5.06 -7.84 -14.37
C LEU A 117 4.11 -6.63 -14.31
N MET A 118 4.65 -5.48 -13.97
CA MET A 118 3.88 -4.25 -13.78
C MET A 118 4.62 -3.02 -14.28
N GLU A 119 3.93 -1.89 -14.29
CA GLU A 119 4.46 -0.59 -14.66
C GLU A 119 5.66 -0.22 -13.78
N MET A 120 6.71 0.31 -14.40
CA MET A 120 7.91 0.79 -13.70
C MET A 120 7.70 2.24 -13.26
N LEU A 121 7.53 2.45 -11.96
CA LEU A 121 7.22 3.75 -11.36
C LEU A 121 8.13 4.07 -10.18
N MET A 122 8.17 5.33 -9.79
CA MET A 122 8.89 5.78 -8.59
C MET A 122 7.97 5.68 -7.36
N PRO A 123 8.36 5.02 -6.26
CA PRO A 123 7.59 5.04 -5.03
C PRO A 123 7.47 6.47 -4.46
N LEU A 124 6.27 6.80 -3.96
CA LEU A 124 6.01 8.12 -3.33
C LEU A 124 6.96 8.37 -2.16
N SER A 125 7.35 7.36 -1.42
CA SER A 125 8.33 7.46 -0.32
C SER A 125 9.67 8.03 -0.77
N LYS A 126 10.17 7.64 -1.95
CA LYS A 126 11.38 8.20 -2.56
C LYS A 126 11.16 9.59 -3.13
N TRP A 127 10.01 9.80 -3.77
CA TRP A 127 9.66 11.10 -4.35
C TRP A 127 9.58 12.20 -3.28
N VAL A 128 8.91 11.91 -2.15
CA VAL A 128 8.78 12.81 -0.98
C VAL A 128 10.12 13.19 -0.34
N GLN A 129 11.15 12.34 -0.44
CA GLN A 129 12.48 12.63 0.08
C GLN A 129 13.27 13.61 -0.80
N ASN A 130 13.00 13.59 -2.12
CA ASN A 130 13.77 14.30 -3.13
C ASN A 130 13.05 15.53 -3.70
N THR A 131 11.82 15.82 -3.24
CA THR A 131 10.98 16.89 -3.76
C THR A 131 10.58 17.84 -2.65
N ASN A 132 10.63 19.15 -2.94
CA ASN A 132 10.00 20.15 -2.07
C ASN A 132 8.48 20.13 -2.36
N ILE A 133 7.72 19.49 -1.48
CA ILE A 133 6.31 19.20 -1.67
C ILE A 133 5.47 20.46 -1.42
N THR A 134 4.66 20.83 -2.39
CA THR A 134 3.71 21.95 -2.32
C THR A 134 2.33 21.53 -1.79
N VAL A 135 1.48 22.50 -1.50
CA VAL A 135 0.07 22.28 -1.15
C VAL A 135 -0.66 21.58 -2.32
N GLU A 136 -0.38 22.00 -3.53
CA GLU A 136 -0.96 21.45 -4.76
C GLU A 136 -0.56 19.99 -4.96
N ASP A 137 0.69 19.65 -4.68
CA ASP A 137 1.17 18.26 -4.77
C ASP A 137 0.41 17.35 -3.81
N VAL A 138 0.27 17.75 -2.53
CA VAL A 138 -0.43 16.95 -1.53
C VAL A 138 -1.91 16.82 -1.86
N LEU A 139 -2.52 17.90 -2.33
CA LEU A 139 -3.92 17.89 -2.76
C LEU A 139 -4.10 16.97 -3.98
N LYS A 140 -3.17 17.02 -4.94
CA LYS A 140 -3.17 16.13 -6.11
C LYS A 140 -3.02 14.66 -5.70
N ILE A 141 -2.13 14.34 -4.75
CA ILE A 141 -2.01 12.99 -4.18
C ILE A 141 -3.37 12.52 -3.63
N GLY A 142 -4.04 13.37 -2.85
CA GLY A 142 -5.35 13.05 -2.28
C GLY A 142 -6.39 12.78 -3.36
N ILE A 143 -6.49 13.62 -4.39
CA ILE A 143 -7.41 13.49 -5.51
C ILE A 143 -7.13 12.22 -6.31
N ASP A 144 -5.90 12.01 -6.76
CA ASP A 144 -5.51 10.89 -7.59
C ASP A 144 -5.75 9.54 -6.86
N ILE A 145 -5.38 9.47 -5.58
CA ILE A 145 -5.55 8.22 -4.81
C ILE A 145 -7.02 7.98 -4.43
N SER A 146 -7.80 9.01 -4.10
CA SER A 146 -9.24 8.86 -3.89
C SER A 146 -9.95 8.39 -5.16
N SER A 147 -9.52 8.85 -6.34
CA SER A 147 -10.01 8.36 -7.64
C SER A 147 -9.72 6.87 -7.82
N GLY A 148 -8.48 6.43 -7.57
CA GLY A 148 -8.12 4.99 -7.61
C GLY A 148 -8.92 4.16 -6.61
N LEU A 149 -9.10 4.64 -5.37
CA LEU A 149 -9.90 3.98 -4.35
C LEU A 149 -11.38 3.88 -4.74
N SER A 150 -11.93 4.93 -5.39
CA SER A 150 -13.31 4.89 -5.89
C SER A 150 -13.55 3.72 -6.84
N VAL A 151 -12.61 3.46 -7.76
CA VAL A 151 -12.71 2.31 -8.67
C VAL A 151 -12.62 1.00 -7.91
N CYS A 152 -11.69 0.87 -6.95
CA CYS A 152 -11.57 -0.33 -6.12
C CYS A 152 -12.88 -0.61 -5.37
N HIS A 153 -13.41 0.39 -4.67
CA HIS A 153 -14.60 0.26 -3.83
C HIS A 153 -15.86 -0.06 -4.63
N LYS A 154 -16.04 0.51 -5.83
CA LYS A 154 -17.14 0.18 -6.77
C LYS A 154 -17.08 -1.28 -7.26
N ASN A 155 -15.90 -1.89 -7.21
CA ASN A 155 -15.71 -3.30 -7.54
C ASN A 155 -15.60 -4.20 -6.28
N ASN A 156 -16.05 -3.73 -5.11
CA ASN A 156 -16.02 -4.42 -3.82
C ASN A 156 -14.61 -4.82 -3.35
N ILE A 157 -13.60 -4.06 -3.75
CA ILE A 157 -12.20 -4.30 -3.37
C ILE A 157 -11.78 -3.23 -2.36
N ILE A 158 -11.27 -3.66 -1.22
CA ILE A 158 -10.68 -2.82 -0.19
C ILE A 158 -9.17 -3.01 -0.25
N HIS A 159 -8.41 -1.92 -0.36
CA HIS A 159 -6.95 -1.98 -0.56
C HIS A 159 -6.19 -2.40 0.70
N ARG A 160 -6.60 -1.90 1.87
CA ARG A 160 -6.13 -2.28 3.22
C ARG A 160 -4.70 -1.88 3.59
N ASP A 161 -3.89 -1.36 2.66
CA ASP A 161 -2.49 -1.00 2.92
C ASP A 161 -2.10 0.33 2.24
N ILE A 162 -2.89 1.38 2.46
CA ILE A 162 -2.61 2.73 1.96
C ILE A 162 -1.49 3.34 2.79
N LYS A 163 -0.34 3.59 2.16
CA LYS A 163 0.85 4.21 2.76
C LYS A 163 1.79 4.72 1.67
N LEU A 164 2.80 5.51 2.04
CA LEU A 164 3.77 6.12 1.10
C LEU A 164 4.46 5.10 0.18
N SER A 165 4.76 3.88 0.68
CA SER A 165 5.48 2.88 -0.12
C SER A 165 4.61 2.18 -1.17
N ASN A 166 3.28 2.26 -1.04
CA ASN A 166 2.31 1.60 -1.92
C ASN A 166 1.62 2.58 -2.88
N ILE A 167 2.06 3.84 -2.87
CA ILE A 167 1.68 4.85 -3.84
C ILE A 167 2.92 5.13 -4.70
N PHE A 168 2.68 5.33 -5.98
CA PHE A 168 3.72 5.53 -6.98
C PHE A 168 3.43 6.78 -7.79
N VAL A 169 4.47 7.35 -8.41
CA VAL A 169 4.34 8.53 -9.24
C VAL A 169 4.92 8.28 -10.63
N THR A 170 4.21 8.70 -11.67
CA THR A 170 4.67 8.69 -13.06
C THR A 170 5.62 9.86 -13.31
N LYS A 171 6.31 9.85 -14.45
CA LYS A 171 7.14 10.98 -14.89
C LYS A 171 6.33 12.26 -15.10
N ASP A 172 5.06 12.11 -15.46
CA ASP A 172 4.13 13.23 -15.71
C ASP A 172 3.41 13.70 -14.44
N GLY A 173 3.83 13.23 -13.26
CA GLY A 173 3.28 13.65 -11.97
C GLY A 173 1.89 13.09 -11.65
N VAL A 174 1.46 11.98 -12.25
CA VAL A 174 0.24 11.26 -11.87
C VAL A 174 0.54 10.30 -10.74
N PHE A 175 -0.26 10.35 -9.66
CA PHE A 175 -0.12 9.43 -8.55
C PHE A 175 -1.01 8.20 -8.75
N LYS A 176 -0.42 7.03 -8.51
CA LYS A 176 -1.06 5.72 -8.74
C LYS A 176 -1.00 4.85 -7.50
N LEU A 177 -2.12 4.21 -7.23
CA LEU A 177 -2.25 3.20 -6.18
C LEU A 177 -1.73 1.85 -6.70
N GLY A 178 -0.86 1.21 -5.95
CA GLY A 178 -0.32 -0.12 -6.26
C GLY A 178 -0.15 -0.97 -5.03
N ASP A 179 0.39 -2.16 -5.20
CA ASP A 179 0.59 -3.16 -4.15
C ASP A 179 -0.71 -3.56 -3.43
N PHE A 180 -1.65 -4.10 -4.20
CA PHE A 180 -2.97 -4.56 -3.75
C PHE A 180 -2.86 -5.78 -2.82
N GLY A 181 -2.29 -5.57 -1.62
CA GLY A 181 -2.41 -6.46 -0.48
C GLY A 181 -1.99 -7.91 -0.66
N VAL A 182 -1.09 -8.17 -1.62
CA VAL A 182 -0.59 -9.50 -1.96
C VAL A 182 0.09 -10.15 -0.75
N SER A 183 -0.54 -10.22 0.42
CA SER A 183 -0.12 -11.06 1.55
C SER A 183 -0.62 -10.66 2.94
N LYS A 184 -1.69 -9.88 3.11
CA LYS A 184 -2.25 -9.66 4.45
C LYS A 184 -3.60 -10.35 4.63
N ASN A 185 -3.58 -11.53 5.25
CA ASN A 185 -4.75 -12.06 5.92
C ASN A 185 -4.93 -11.29 7.23
N ILE A 186 -6.00 -10.51 7.33
CA ILE A 186 -6.43 -9.93 8.62
C ILE A 186 -7.00 -11.02 9.53
N ASN A 187 -7.31 -12.20 8.99
CA ASN A 187 -7.73 -13.36 9.77
C ASN A 187 -6.56 -14.09 10.47
N ASP A 188 -5.31 -13.72 10.26
CA ASP A 188 -4.15 -14.23 11.03
C ASP A 188 -3.99 -13.57 12.40
N THR A 189 -5.00 -12.84 12.91
CA THR A 189 -5.01 -12.24 14.25
C THR A 189 -5.37 -13.22 15.37
N THR A 190 -5.31 -14.51 15.14
CA THR A 190 -5.38 -15.51 16.24
C THR A 190 -4.00 -15.74 16.84
N GLY A 191 -3.62 -14.87 17.74
CA GLY A 191 -2.39 -14.97 18.53
C GLY A 191 -1.50 -13.75 18.29
N ALA A 192 -1.05 -13.15 19.39
CA ALA A 192 -0.19 -11.98 19.49
C ALA A 192 1.06 -12.07 18.59
N LYS A 193 0.88 -12.00 17.27
CA LYS A 193 1.94 -11.83 16.29
C LYS A 193 2.03 -10.37 15.92
N THR A 194 3.14 -9.80 16.25
CA THR A 194 3.62 -8.48 15.89
C THR A 194 3.05 -8.04 14.54
N ILE A 195 2.20 -7.00 14.53
CA ILE A 195 1.77 -6.34 13.32
C ILE A 195 3.04 -5.80 12.66
N LYS A 196 3.59 -6.54 11.69
CA LYS A 196 4.74 -6.13 10.91
C LYS A 196 4.26 -5.08 9.90
N GLY A 197 4.39 -3.83 10.24
CA GLY A 197 4.06 -2.67 9.44
C GLY A 197 3.94 -1.47 10.35
N THR A 198 4.14 -0.28 9.84
CA THR A 198 3.98 0.94 10.64
C THR A 198 2.51 1.09 11.01
N PRO A 199 2.10 0.86 12.27
CA PRO A 199 0.69 0.85 12.67
C PRO A 199 0.03 2.23 12.48
N ASN A 200 0.82 3.23 12.08
CA ASN A 200 0.43 4.62 11.96
C ASN A 200 -0.68 4.89 10.92
N TYR A 201 -0.82 4.05 9.88
CA TYR A 201 -1.84 4.22 8.85
C TYR A 201 -3.13 3.42 9.12
N ILE A 202 -3.09 2.44 10.01
CA ILE A 202 -4.20 1.50 10.24
C ILE A 202 -5.30 2.19 11.04
N ALA A 203 -6.55 2.03 10.62
CA ALA A 203 -7.71 2.53 11.35
C ALA A 203 -7.85 1.82 12.71
N PRO A 204 -8.20 2.55 13.80
CA PRO A 204 -8.27 2.01 15.15
C PRO A 204 -9.11 0.75 15.28
N GLU A 205 -10.30 0.72 14.69
CA GLU A 205 -11.20 -0.43 14.72
C GLU A 205 -10.61 -1.69 14.05
N VAL A 206 -9.76 -1.49 13.05
CA VAL A 206 -9.02 -2.59 12.38
C VAL A 206 -7.92 -3.12 13.28
N TYR A 207 -7.19 -2.22 13.93
CA TYR A 207 -6.10 -2.58 14.84
C TYR A 207 -6.62 -3.37 16.05
N ILE A 208 -7.76 -2.95 16.62
CA ILE A 208 -8.38 -3.59 17.78
C ILE A 208 -9.09 -4.90 17.39
N GLY A 209 -9.31 -5.14 16.09
CA GLY A 209 -10.09 -6.29 15.61
C GLY A 209 -11.58 -6.19 15.93
N GLN A 210 -12.07 -4.99 16.23
CA GLN A 210 -13.48 -4.72 16.54
C GLN A 210 -14.11 -3.92 15.39
N GLY A 211 -15.20 -4.40 14.84
CA GLY A 211 -15.98 -3.70 13.83
C GLY A 211 -16.05 -4.37 12.46
N GLN A 212 -16.96 -3.87 11.62
CA GLN A 212 -17.09 -4.33 10.24
C GLN A 212 -15.98 -3.71 9.38
N TYR A 213 -15.21 -4.54 8.75
CA TYR A 213 -14.20 -4.16 7.78
C TYR A 213 -14.90 -3.68 6.50
N ASN A 214 -14.89 -2.40 6.25
CA ASN A 214 -15.49 -1.80 5.05
C ASN A 214 -14.53 -0.82 4.36
N SER A 215 -14.92 -0.30 3.22
CA SER A 215 -14.11 0.61 2.39
C SER A 215 -13.65 1.90 3.09
N SER A 216 -14.32 2.31 4.19
CA SER A 216 -13.95 3.54 4.92
C SER A 216 -12.59 3.46 5.61
N VAL A 217 -12.02 2.24 5.80
CA VAL A 217 -10.68 2.06 6.37
C VAL A 217 -9.59 2.58 5.42
N ASP A 218 -9.80 2.50 4.10
CA ASP A 218 -8.87 3.05 3.12
C ASP A 218 -8.91 4.59 3.14
N ASN A 219 -10.12 5.19 3.30
CA ASN A 219 -10.28 6.64 3.44
C ASN A 219 -9.57 7.15 4.70
N TYR A 220 -9.63 6.40 5.80
CA TYR A 220 -8.88 6.72 7.02
C TYR A 220 -7.37 6.71 6.75
N SER A 221 -6.85 5.65 6.15
CA SER A 221 -5.42 5.51 5.86
C SER A 221 -4.91 6.60 4.91
N LEU A 222 -5.71 6.97 3.89
CA LEU A 222 -5.41 8.11 3.03
C LEU A 222 -5.44 9.44 3.81
N GLY A 223 -6.41 9.63 4.69
CA GLY A 223 -6.48 10.79 5.58
C GLY A 223 -5.20 10.94 6.43
N ILE A 224 -4.72 9.85 7.04
CA ILE A 224 -3.45 9.82 7.79
C ILE A 224 -2.26 10.20 6.89
N LEU A 225 -2.21 9.70 5.67
CA LEU A 225 -1.14 10.01 4.71
C LEU A 225 -1.14 11.50 4.36
N LEU A 226 -2.30 12.08 4.07
CA LEU A 226 -2.42 13.51 3.79
C LEU A 226 -2.07 14.36 5.02
N TYR A 227 -2.54 13.96 6.21
CA TYR A 227 -2.15 14.62 7.46
C TYR A 227 -0.63 14.66 7.61
N TYR A 228 0.04 13.52 7.47
CA TYR A 228 1.49 13.40 7.56
C TYR A 228 2.22 14.33 6.59
N LEU A 229 1.78 14.39 5.33
CA LEU A 229 2.39 15.25 4.31
C LEU A 229 2.18 16.74 4.61
N PHE A 230 0.98 17.15 5.03
CA PHE A 230 0.68 18.53 5.44
C PHE A 230 1.22 18.91 6.81
N ASN A 231 1.68 17.95 7.62
CA ASN A 231 2.17 18.18 8.98
C ASN A 231 3.70 18.02 9.08
N LYS A 232 4.44 18.48 8.06
CA LYS A 232 5.91 18.40 8.02
C LYS A 232 6.45 17.01 8.30
N LYS A 233 5.79 15.98 7.75
CA LYS A 233 6.12 14.55 7.93
C LYS A 233 6.02 14.08 9.40
N ARG A 234 5.04 14.60 10.14
CA ARG A 234 4.66 14.17 11.49
C ARG A 234 3.28 13.54 11.48
N PHE A 235 3.15 12.36 12.09
CA PHE A 235 1.87 11.71 12.26
C PHE A 235 0.97 12.44 13.27
N PRO A 236 -0.34 12.19 13.27
CA PRO A 236 -1.24 12.74 14.28
C PRO A 236 -0.72 12.51 15.71
N TYR A 237 -0.81 13.55 16.54
CA TYR A 237 -0.42 13.58 17.96
C TYR A 237 1.09 13.45 18.25
N TYR A 238 1.95 13.35 17.23
CA TYR A 238 3.40 13.46 17.42
C TYR A 238 3.78 14.90 17.85
N PRO A 239 4.89 15.06 18.56
CA PRO A 239 5.45 16.40 18.84
C PRO A 239 5.65 17.18 17.55
N ASP A 240 5.41 18.50 17.62
CA ASP A 240 5.52 19.39 16.47
C ASP A 240 6.97 19.48 15.97
N PHE A 241 7.13 19.57 14.65
CA PHE A 241 8.44 19.84 14.05
C PHE A 241 8.96 21.25 14.48
N PRO A 242 10.25 21.42 14.82
CA PRO A 242 11.37 20.49 14.63
C PRO A 242 11.70 19.61 15.85
N SER A 243 10.87 19.59 16.90
CA SER A 243 11.16 18.81 18.11
C SER A 243 11.47 17.35 17.80
N GLU A 244 12.47 16.80 18.45
CA GLU A 244 12.69 15.36 18.44
C GLU A 244 11.57 14.64 19.19
N TYR A 245 11.34 13.39 18.89
CA TYR A 245 10.34 12.56 19.58
C TYR A 245 10.94 11.19 19.92
N THR A 246 10.42 10.63 20.98
CA THR A 246 10.85 9.35 21.56
C THR A 246 9.84 8.25 21.23
N THR A 247 10.20 6.99 21.51
CA THR A 247 9.26 5.86 21.44
C THR A 247 8.06 6.07 22.37
N GLU A 248 8.26 6.72 23.55
CA GLU A 248 7.15 7.06 24.45
C GLU A 248 6.17 8.05 23.81
N ASP A 249 6.66 9.01 23.03
CA ASP A 249 5.79 9.94 22.30
C ASP A 249 5.01 9.22 21.17
N GLU A 250 5.64 8.25 20.51
CA GLU A 250 4.96 7.40 19.52
C GLU A 250 3.85 6.58 20.16
N ASP A 251 4.10 5.97 21.32
CA ASP A 251 3.11 5.21 22.08
C ASP A 251 1.95 6.10 22.53
N LYS A 252 2.24 7.28 23.08
CA LYS A 252 1.22 8.27 23.47
C LYS A 252 0.36 8.69 22.27
N ALA A 253 0.99 8.99 21.14
CA ALA A 253 0.30 9.36 19.91
C ALA A 253 -0.59 8.22 19.40
N PHE A 254 -0.08 6.98 19.46
CA PHE A 254 -0.85 5.79 19.14
C PHE A 254 -2.10 5.64 20.02
N TYR A 255 -1.98 5.75 21.34
CA TYR A 255 -3.12 5.65 22.25
C TYR A 255 -4.16 6.75 22.03
N LYS A 256 -3.75 8.01 21.81
CA LYS A 256 -4.66 9.11 21.47
C LYS A 256 -5.44 8.83 20.19
N ARG A 257 -4.75 8.30 19.19
CA ARG A 257 -5.36 7.92 17.91
C ARG A 257 -6.38 6.80 18.09
N MET A 258 -6.06 5.76 18.88
CA MET A 258 -6.99 4.65 19.18
C MET A 258 -8.26 5.10 19.86
N LYS A 259 -8.24 6.22 20.58
CA LYS A 259 -9.40 6.82 21.27
C LYS A 259 -10.11 7.88 20.45
N TYR A 260 -9.67 8.17 19.21
CA TYR A 260 -10.18 9.28 18.40
C TYR A 260 -10.18 10.61 19.16
N GLU A 261 -9.15 10.89 19.95
CA GLU A 261 -9.03 12.16 20.68
C GLU A 261 -9.08 13.35 19.70
N LYS A 262 -9.41 14.53 20.21
CA LYS A 262 -9.49 15.75 19.38
C LYS A 262 -8.15 16.00 18.68
N LEU A 263 -8.16 16.03 17.35
CA LEU A 263 -6.98 16.22 16.51
C LEU A 263 -6.81 17.69 16.13
N SER A 264 -5.56 18.19 16.25
CA SER A 264 -5.18 19.51 15.73
C SER A 264 -5.12 19.49 14.18
N ASN A 265 -5.22 20.67 13.58
CA ASN A 265 -5.01 20.80 12.14
C ASN A 265 -3.56 20.49 11.79
N PRO A 266 -3.28 19.86 10.63
CA PRO A 266 -1.92 19.78 10.12
C PRO A 266 -1.40 21.18 9.78
N VAL A 267 -0.16 21.48 10.18
CA VAL A 267 0.36 22.86 10.25
C VAL A 267 0.48 23.57 8.89
N CYS A 268 0.60 22.84 7.80
CA CYS A 268 0.76 23.40 6.45
C CYS A 268 -0.53 23.29 5.62
N ALA A 269 -1.63 22.73 6.16
CA ALA A 269 -2.87 22.57 5.40
C ALA A 269 -3.72 23.85 5.45
N PRO A 270 -4.24 24.32 4.32
CA PRO A 270 -5.32 25.29 4.30
C PRO A 270 -6.51 24.82 5.15
N LYS A 271 -7.27 25.76 5.72
CA LYS A 271 -8.32 25.47 6.69
C LYS A 271 -9.36 24.47 6.18
N GLU A 272 -9.76 24.62 4.92
CA GLU A 272 -10.73 23.76 4.24
C GLU A 272 -10.19 22.33 4.09
N ILE A 273 -8.95 22.20 3.64
CA ILE A 273 -8.28 20.89 3.49
C ILE A 273 -8.06 20.23 4.85
N ALA A 274 -7.69 21.00 5.88
CA ALA A 274 -7.54 20.49 7.24
C ALA A 274 -8.86 19.90 7.78
N ALA A 275 -10.01 20.52 7.47
CA ALA A 275 -11.33 20.00 7.83
C ALA A 275 -11.64 18.67 7.13
N ILE A 276 -11.34 18.57 5.84
CA ILE A 276 -11.50 17.36 5.03
C ILE A 276 -10.64 16.21 5.61
N ILE A 277 -9.37 16.49 5.90
CA ILE A 277 -8.45 15.50 6.48
C ILE A 277 -8.96 15.03 7.84
N ARG A 278 -9.38 15.93 8.74
CA ARG A 278 -9.92 15.55 10.06
C ARG A 278 -11.16 14.66 9.94
N LYS A 279 -12.07 14.97 8.99
CA LYS A 279 -13.23 14.13 8.72
C LYS A 279 -12.81 12.72 8.26
N ALA A 280 -11.79 12.62 7.38
CA ALA A 280 -11.29 11.32 6.95
C ALA A 280 -10.73 10.45 8.09
N ILE A 281 -10.10 11.10 9.11
CA ILE A 281 -9.45 10.41 10.26
C ILE A 281 -10.39 10.30 11.49
N SER A 282 -11.64 10.72 11.40
CA SER A 282 -12.60 10.62 12.49
C SER A 282 -13.09 9.19 12.76
N SER A 283 -13.97 9.03 13.74
CA SER A 283 -14.57 7.73 14.06
C SER A 283 -15.28 7.10 12.86
N PRO A 284 -15.50 5.78 12.87
CA PRO A 284 -16.18 5.10 11.76
C PRO A 284 -17.53 5.72 11.39
N GLU A 285 -18.26 6.30 12.35
CA GLU A 285 -19.57 6.91 12.12
C GLU A 285 -19.48 8.23 11.36
N GLU A 286 -18.45 9.02 11.62
CA GLU A 286 -18.30 10.41 11.15
C GLU A 286 -17.47 10.53 9.86
N ARG A 287 -16.58 9.56 9.59
CA ARG A 287 -15.68 9.62 8.42
C ARG A 287 -16.41 9.36 7.10
N TYR A 288 -15.71 9.66 6.01
CA TYR A 288 -16.16 9.32 4.66
C TYR A 288 -16.44 7.82 4.52
N LYS A 289 -17.66 7.47 4.14
CA LYS A 289 -18.04 6.08 3.85
C LYS A 289 -17.59 5.65 2.46
N ARG A 290 -17.59 6.58 1.51
CA ARG A 290 -17.26 6.36 0.09
C ARG A 290 -16.04 7.20 -0.30
N ALA A 291 -15.17 6.62 -1.12
CA ALA A 291 -14.05 7.35 -1.68
C ALA A 291 -14.50 8.47 -2.63
N ASP A 292 -15.65 8.31 -3.29
CA ASP A 292 -16.24 9.37 -4.13
C ASP A 292 -16.55 10.64 -3.32
N ASP A 293 -17.08 10.52 -2.10
CA ASP A 293 -17.42 11.68 -1.28
C ASP A 293 -16.14 12.41 -0.82
N PHE A 294 -15.09 11.65 -0.49
CA PHE A 294 -13.79 12.20 -0.15
C PHE A 294 -13.15 12.92 -1.35
N LEU A 295 -13.19 12.29 -2.53
CA LEU A 295 -12.72 12.86 -3.79
C LEU A 295 -13.43 14.19 -4.11
N ASN A 296 -14.75 14.22 -4.00
CA ASN A 296 -15.55 15.42 -4.30
C ASN A 296 -15.18 16.59 -3.38
N ASP A 297 -15.07 16.36 -2.07
CA ASP A 297 -14.67 17.40 -1.11
C ASP A 297 -13.26 17.95 -1.45
N LEU A 298 -12.30 17.07 -1.85
CA LEU A 298 -10.95 17.49 -2.26
C LEU A 298 -10.97 18.30 -3.57
N LEU A 299 -11.80 17.92 -4.55
CA LEU A 299 -11.95 18.66 -5.80
C LEU A 299 -12.59 20.04 -5.57
N GLU A 300 -13.58 20.14 -4.69
CA GLU A 300 -14.16 21.42 -4.29
C GLU A 300 -13.14 22.33 -3.61
N ALA A 301 -12.34 21.79 -2.69
CA ALA A 301 -11.28 22.55 -2.04
C ALA A 301 -10.23 23.05 -3.05
N LYS A 302 -9.83 22.21 -4.03
CA LYS A 302 -8.94 22.62 -5.11
C LYS A 302 -9.50 23.79 -5.91
N ASN A 303 -10.78 23.72 -6.27
CA ASN A 303 -11.43 24.77 -7.07
C ASN A 303 -11.54 26.10 -6.30
N LYS A 304 -11.66 26.07 -4.97
CA LYS A 304 -11.68 27.28 -4.13
C LYS A 304 -10.30 27.92 -4.07
N LEU A 305 -9.26 27.12 -3.79
CA LEU A 305 -7.87 27.61 -3.73
C LEU A 305 -7.36 28.20 -5.06
N SER A 306 -7.86 27.72 -6.20
CA SER A 306 -7.48 28.24 -7.52
C SER A 306 -8.13 29.60 -7.84
N LYS A 307 -9.07 30.08 -7.01
CA LYS A 307 -9.77 31.37 -7.19
C LYS A 307 -9.28 32.46 -6.25
N GLU A 308 -8.46 32.10 -5.26
CA GLU A 308 -7.75 33.00 -4.37
C GLU A 308 -6.35 33.35 -4.90
#